data_93d718b3df8e39d4da4c78704466ec6b
#
_entry.id   93d718b3df8e39d4da4c78704466ec6b
#
_cell.length_a   1.000
_cell.length_b   1.000
_cell.length_c   1.000
_cell.angle_alpha   90.00
_cell.angle_beta   90.00
_cell.angle_gamma   90.00
#
_symmetry.space_group_name_H-M   'P 1'
#
loop_
_entity.id
_entity.type
_entity.pdbx_description
1 polymer ?
#
loop_
_entity_poly.entity_id
_entity_poly.type
_entity_poly.pdbx_seq_one_letter_code
_entity_poly.pdbx_strand_id
1 'polypeptide(L)'
;MKGIVLAGGSGTRLRPLTLSISKQLLPIYNKPLIYYSLSTLMLAGIRDIALICKSQDLSSYSRLLGNGNQLGINIEYLIQDKPEGIAHAFLLAENFIQDSNVALILGDNIFYGKGLGRQLNKLQDIHGAHIFAHQVKNPSEFGVIEFD
;
A
#
# COMPACT_ATOMS: atom_id res chain seq x y z
N MET A 1 15.00 4.65 1.21
CA MET A 1 13.83 4.03 0.49
C MET A 1 12.56 4.71 0.92
N LYS A 2 11.67 5.04 -0.02
CA LYS A 2 10.34 5.61 0.23
C LYS A 2 9.26 4.56 -0.01
N GLY A 3 8.08 4.75 0.60
CA GLY A 3 6.96 3.81 0.47
C GLY A 3 5.79 4.39 -0.31
N ILE A 4 5.09 3.56 -1.07
CA ILE A 4 3.80 3.90 -1.67
C ILE A 4 2.76 2.92 -1.16
N VAL A 5 1.65 3.43 -0.63
CA VAL A 5 0.45 2.64 -0.33
C VAL A 5 -0.64 3.00 -1.33
N LEU A 6 -1.03 2.06 -2.18
CA LEU A 6 -2.10 2.27 -3.15
C LEU A 6 -3.45 1.85 -2.55
N ALA A 7 -4.30 2.83 -2.25
CA ALA A 7 -5.57 2.67 -1.55
C ALA A 7 -6.80 3.18 -2.35
N GLY A 8 -6.68 3.33 -3.68
CA GLY A 8 -7.73 3.88 -4.57
C GLY A 8 -8.75 2.85 -5.10
N GLY A 9 -8.69 1.59 -4.68
CA GLY A 9 -9.59 0.54 -5.16
C GLY A 9 -11.06 0.77 -4.84
N SER A 10 -11.98 0.32 -5.71
CA SER A 10 -13.43 0.52 -5.53
C SER A 10 -14.09 -0.48 -4.56
N GLY A 11 -13.41 -1.56 -4.18
CA GLY A 11 -13.91 -2.56 -3.22
C GLY A 11 -15.23 -3.23 -3.60
N THR A 12 -15.55 -3.34 -4.88
CA THR A 12 -16.88 -3.79 -5.39
C THR A 12 -17.31 -5.14 -4.86
N ARG A 13 -16.38 -6.07 -4.62
CA ARG A 13 -16.65 -7.42 -4.07
C ARG A 13 -17.17 -7.38 -2.63
N LEU A 14 -16.97 -6.27 -1.89
CA LEU A 14 -17.42 -6.09 -0.50
C LEU A 14 -18.66 -5.19 -0.38
N ARG A 15 -19.36 -4.91 -1.48
CA ARG A 15 -20.63 -4.18 -1.41
C ARG A 15 -21.67 -4.99 -0.64
N PRO A 16 -22.53 -4.33 0.16
CA PRO A 16 -22.75 -2.89 0.26
C PRO A 16 -21.80 -2.12 1.19
N LEU A 17 -20.93 -2.78 1.96
CA LEU A 17 -20.05 -2.13 2.95
C LEU A 17 -19.20 -1.01 2.34
N THR A 18 -18.71 -1.23 1.13
CA THR A 18 -17.81 -0.30 0.42
C THR A 18 -18.54 0.77 -0.42
N LEU A 19 -19.84 0.94 -0.25
CA LEU A 19 -20.59 2.02 -0.87
C LEU A 19 -20.30 3.37 -0.21
N SER A 20 -20.06 3.37 1.11
CA SER A 20 -19.89 4.58 1.91
C SER A 20 -18.49 4.73 2.51
N ILE A 21 -17.68 3.70 2.44
CA ILE A 21 -16.34 3.71 3.05
C ILE A 21 -15.34 2.95 2.17
N SER A 22 -14.12 3.47 2.07
CA SER A 22 -13.02 2.76 1.40
C SER A 22 -12.76 1.41 2.06
N LYS A 23 -12.50 0.36 1.26
CA LYS A 23 -12.17 -1.00 1.72
C LYS A 23 -11.09 -1.00 2.79
N GLN A 24 -10.07 -0.17 2.61
CA GLN A 24 -8.90 -0.12 3.48
C GLN A 24 -9.20 0.53 4.86
N LEU A 25 -10.34 1.21 4.99
CA LEU A 25 -10.82 1.78 6.25
C LEU A 25 -11.73 0.81 7.03
N LEU A 26 -12.14 -0.31 6.42
CA LEU A 26 -12.90 -1.34 7.12
C LEU A 26 -12.04 -1.99 8.21
N PRO A 27 -12.62 -2.27 9.39
CA PRO A 27 -11.90 -2.91 10.48
C PRO A 27 -11.58 -4.37 10.16
N ILE A 28 -10.34 -4.76 10.40
CA ILE A 28 -9.89 -6.15 10.44
C ILE A 28 -9.38 -6.40 11.85
N TYR A 29 -10.12 -7.21 12.61
CA TYR A 29 -9.91 -7.45 14.02
C TYR A 29 -10.03 -6.16 14.85
N ASN A 30 -8.94 -5.52 15.24
CA ASN A 30 -8.93 -4.38 16.17
C ASN A 30 -8.52 -3.04 15.53
N LYS A 31 -8.29 -2.98 14.23
CA LYS A 31 -7.83 -1.77 13.52
C LYS A 31 -8.24 -1.79 12.04
N PRO A 32 -8.34 -0.63 11.39
CA PRO A 32 -8.57 -0.53 9.95
C PRO A 32 -7.49 -1.27 9.15
N LEU A 33 -7.90 -1.85 8.02
CA LEU A 33 -7.04 -2.65 7.15
C LEU A 33 -5.77 -1.91 6.71
N ILE A 34 -5.84 -0.60 6.48
CA ILE A 34 -4.69 0.23 6.06
C ILE A 34 -3.48 0.14 7.02
N TYR A 35 -3.71 -0.06 8.31
CA TYR A 35 -2.63 -0.18 9.28
C TYR A 35 -1.73 -1.39 9.05
N TYR A 36 -2.25 -2.47 8.46
CA TYR A 36 -1.46 -3.66 8.14
C TYR A 36 -0.46 -3.36 7.02
N SER A 37 -0.88 -2.65 5.98
CA SER A 37 0.01 -2.23 4.89
C SER A 37 1.05 -1.22 5.38
N LEU A 38 0.64 -0.23 6.17
CA LEU A 38 1.57 0.73 6.80
C LEU A 38 2.57 0.00 7.70
N SER A 39 2.12 -0.93 8.54
CA SER A 39 3.00 -1.70 9.42
C SER A 39 4.04 -2.52 8.62
N THR A 40 3.66 -3.06 7.46
CA THR A 40 4.59 -3.79 6.58
C THR A 40 5.72 -2.88 6.09
N LEU A 41 5.40 -1.67 5.61
CA LEU A 41 6.42 -0.68 5.23
C LEU A 41 7.28 -0.25 6.42
N MET A 42 6.67 -0.04 7.59
CA MET A 42 7.40 0.31 8.81
C MET A 42 8.36 -0.80 9.25
N LEU A 43 7.96 -2.07 9.11
CA LEU A 43 8.83 -3.23 9.35
C LEU A 43 10.01 -3.30 8.37
N ALA A 44 9.83 -2.80 7.16
CA ALA A 44 10.90 -2.62 6.19
C ALA A 44 11.80 -1.40 6.48
N GLY A 45 11.59 -0.67 7.59
CA GLY A 45 12.34 0.51 7.94
C GLY A 45 11.93 1.79 7.21
N ILE A 46 10.87 1.75 6.41
CA ILE A 46 10.37 2.88 5.61
C ILE A 46 9.57 3.82 6.52
N ARG A 47 9.83 5.12 6.41
CA ARG A 47 9.18 6.15 7.22
C ARG A 47 8.50 7.23 6.40
N ASP A 48 8.96 7.52 5.18
CA ASP A 48 8.33 8.46 4.25
C ASP A 48 7.42 7.69 3.32
N ILE A 49 6.11 7.96 3.38
CA ILE A 49 5.07 7.16 2.71
C ILE A 49 4.12 8.07 1.93
N ALA A 50 3.97 7.83 0.64
CA ALA A 50 2.88 8.37 -0.17
C ALA A 50 1.66 7.45 -0.06
N LEU A 51 0.54 7.96 0.42
CA LEU A 51 -0.74 7.26 0.43
C LEU A 51 -1.58 7.76 -0.74
N ILE A 52 -1.78 6.90 -1.72
CA ILE A 52 -2.57 7.20 -2.92
C ILE A 52 -4.01 6.74 -2.72
N CYS A 53 -4.95 7.67 -2.73
CA CYS A 53 -6.36 7.38 -2.51
C CYS A 53 -7.24 8.17 -3.48
N LYS A 54 -8.56 7.93 -3.46
CA LYS A 54 -9.53 8.76 -4.17
C LYS A 54 -9.76 10.07 -3.43
N SER A 55 -10.10 11.12 -4.17
CA SER A 55 -10.44 12.44 -3.60
C SER A 55 -11.55 12.36 -2.54
N GLN A 56 -12.58 11.55 -2.78
CA GLN A 56 -13.69 11.33 -1.85
C GLN A 56 -13.28 10.69 -0.52
N ASP A 57 -12.20 9.90 -0.50
CA ASP A 57 -11.74 9.16 0.68
C ASP A 57 -10.66 9.92 1.48
N LEU A 58 -10.08 10.97 0.89
CA LEU A 58 -8.97 11.74 1.46
C LEU A 58 -9.26 12.24 2.89
N SER A 59 -10.45 12.81 3.11
CA SER A 59 -10.81 13.34 4.42
C SER A 59 -10.86 12.26 5.50
N SER A 60 -11.28 11.05 5.15
CA SER A 60 -11.34 9.90 6.06
C SER A 60 -9.95 9.39 6.41
N TYR A 61 -9.05 9.28 5.42
CA TYR A 61 -7.66 8.91 5.67
C TYR A 61 -6.92 9.97 6.49
N SER A 62 -7.06 11.24 6.13
CA SER A 62 -6.43 12.35 6.86
C SER A 62 -6.91 12.44 8.32
N ARG A 63 -8.20 12.21 8.57
CA ARG A 63 -8.74 12.15 9.94
C ARG A 63 -8.20 10.97 10.73
N LEU A 64 -7.99 9.80 10.10
CA LEU A 64 -7.50 8.60 10.75
C LEU A 64 -6.00 8.65 11.03
N LEU A 65 -5.21 9.08 10.05
CA LEU A 65 -3.76 8.95 10.03
C LEU A 65 -3.01 10.27 10.22
N GLY A 66 -3.70 11.42 10.06
CA GLY A 66 -3.07 12.74 10.12
C GLY A 66 -1.91 12.84 9.11
N ASN A 67 -0.82 13.39 9.54
CA ASN A 67 0.46 13.41 8.81
C ASN A 67 1.37 12.22 9.14
N GLY A 68 0.91 11.27 9.96
CA GLY A 68 1.66 10.08 10.35
C GLY A 68 2.56 10.22 11.57
N ASN A 69 2.76 11.43 12.12
CA ASN A 69 3.72 11.69 13.20
C ASN A 69 3.46 10.83 14.44
N GLN A 70 2.19 10.58 14.79
CA GLN A 70 1.80 9.73 15.93
C GLN A 70 2.20 8.26 15.73
N LEU A 71 2.53 7.85 14.49
CA LEU A 71 3.00 6.51 14.13
C LEU A 71 4.52 6.49 13.88
N GLY A 72 5.20 7.63 13.99
CA GLY A 72 6.62 7.76 13.68
C GLY A 72 6.94 7.65 12.17
N ILE A 73 6.00 8.06 11.32
CA ILE A 73 6.13 8.11 9.85
C ILE A 73 5.71 9.49 9.35
N ASN A 74 6.04 9.81 8.10
CA ASN A 74 5.56 10.97 7.38
C ASN A 74 4.64 10.50 6.25
N ILE A 75 3.41 11.01 6.17
CA ILE A 75 2.45 10.64 5.14
C ILE A 75 2.19 11.84 4.23
N GLU A 76 2.43 11.64 2.94
CA GLU A 76 1.98 12.51 1.86
C GLU A 76 0.77 11.88 1.17
N TYR A 77 -0.29 12.64 0.94
CA TYR A 77 -1.51 12.16 0.29
C TYR A 77 -1.51 12.53 -1.18
N LEU A 78 -1.67 11.54 -2.05
CA LEU A 78 -1.79 11.72 -3.49
C LEU A 78 -3.14 11.22 -3.98
N ILE A 79 -3.69 11.88 -5.01
CA ILE A 79 -5.03 11.56 -5.50
C ILE A 79 -4.96 10.77 -6.81
N GLN A 80 -5.69 9.65 -6.82
CA GLN A 80 -5.96 8.85 -8.01
C GLN A 80 -7.47 8.55 -8.10
N ASP A 81 -8.21 9.37 -8.82
CA ASP A 81 -9.67 9.20 -8.94
C ASP A 81 -10.06 8.10 -9.94
N LYS A 82 -9.21 7.82 -10.91
CA LYS A 82 -9.44 6.77 -11.90
C LYS A 82 -8.47 5.61 -11.69
N PRO A 83 -8.95 4.36 -11.75
CA PRO A 83 -8.10 3.18 -11.62
C PRO A 83 -7.32 2.93 -12.92
N GLU A 84 -6.14 3.52 -13.05
CA GLU A 84 -5.26 3.42 -14.23
C GLU A 84 -4.13 2.39 -14.04
N GLY A 85 -4.32 1.47 -13.10
CA GLY A 85 -3.38 0.40 -12.81
C GLY A 85 -2.31 0.75 -11.75
N ILE A 86 -1.55 -0.27 -11.37
CA ILE A 86 -0.53 -0.15 -10.31
C ILE A 86 0.64 0.72 -10.76
N ALA A 87 1.04 0.61 -12.03
CA ALA A 87 2.17 1.37 -12.58
C ALA A 87 1.92 2.89 -12.54
N HIS A 88 0.69 3.33 -12.69
CA HIS A 88 0.32 4.74 -12.61
C HIS A 88 0.63 5.36 -11.22
N ALA A 89 0.66 4.54 -10.16
CA ALA A 89 1.05 5.01 -8.82
C ALA A 89 2.46 5.59 -8.79
N PHE A 90 3.40 5.06 -9.58
CA PHE A 90 4.76 5.58 -9.66
C PHE A 90 4.81 6.93 -10.37
N LEU A 91 3.99 7.11 -11.43
CA LEU A 91 3.89 8.40 -12.13
C LEU A 91 3.30 9.48 -11.23
N LEU A 92 2.24 9.15 -10.48
CA LEU A 92 1.65 10.09 -9.51
C LEU A 92 2.61 10.47 -8.39
N ALA A 93 3.44 9.53 -7.98
CA ALA A 93 4.40 9.72 -6.89
C ALA A 93 5.79 10.18 -7.36
N GLU A 94 5.99 10.54 -8.63
CA GLU A 94 7.30 10.89 -9.20
C GLU A 94 8.02 11.96 -8.38
N ASN A 95 7.35 13.07 -8.08
CA ASN A 95 7.92 14.15 -7.28
C ASN A 95 8.23 13.72 -5.84
N PHE A 96 7.42 12.82 -5.28
CA PHE A 96 7.67 12.24 -3.97
C PHE A 96 8.85 11.28 -4.00
N ILE A 97 8.93 10.40 -4.98
CA ILE A 97 9.98 9.36 -5.09
C ILE A 97 11.35 10.01 -5.34
N GLN A 98 11.44 10.92 -6.31
CA GLN A 98 12.71 11.46 -6.79
C GLN A 98 13.70 10.33 -7.16
N ASP A 99 14.94 10.42 -6.70
CA ASP A 99 16.00 9.41 -6.96
C ASP A 99 16.04 8.29 -5.90
N SER A 100 15.00 8.16 -5.07
CA SER A 100 14.98 7.15 -3.98
C SER A 100 14.55 5.79 -4.48
N ASN A 101 15.13 4.73 -3.92
CA ASN A 101 14.51 3.41 -3.98
C ASN A 101 13.08 3.47 -3.43
N VAL A 102 12.17 2.71 -4.01
CA VAL A 102 10.75 2.75 -3.67
C VAL A 102 10.21 1.35 -3.42
N ALA A 103 9.36 1.21 -2.41
CA ALA A 103 8.55 0.03 -2.16
C ALA A 103 7.07 0.38 -2.34
N LEU A 104 6.32 -0.41 -3.13
CA LEU A 104 4.88 -0.26 -3.30
C LEU A 104 4.16 -1.43 -2.65
N ILE A 105 3.11 -1.12 -1.91
CA ILE A 105 2.18 -2.09 -1.34
C ILE A 105 0.73 -1.68 -1.64
N LEU A 106 -0.12 -2.65 -1.93
CA LEU A 106 -1.55 -2.39 -2.01
C LEU A 106 -2.12 -2.25 -0.60
N GLY A 107 -2.98 -1.26 -0.40
CA GLY A 107 -3.54 -0.92 0.92
C GLY A 107 -4.43 -1.99 1.55
N ASP A 108 -4.74 -3.06 0.82
CA ASP A 108 -5.52 -4.21 1.27
C ASP A 108 -4.69 -5.50 1.41
N ASN A 109 -3.37 -5.42 1.25
CA ASN A 109 -2.50 -6.58 1.44
C ASN A 109 -2.07 -6.71 2.91
N ILE A 110 -2.18 -7.92 3.42
CA ILE A 110 -1.71 -8.30 4.75
C ILE A 110 -0.57 -9.29 4.59
N PHE A 111 0.63 -8.88 4.97
CA PHE A 111 1.79 -9.75 5.01
C PHE A 111 1.97 -10.31 6.41
N TYR A 112 2.16 -11.61 6.49
CA TYR A 112 2.39 -12.30 7.75
C TYR A 112 3.41 -13.43 7.57
N GLY A 113 4.35 -13.52 8.49
CA GLY A 113 5.35 -14.61 8.48
C GLY A 113 6.45 -14.40 9.51
N LYS A 114 7.05 -15.52 9.93
CA LYS A 114 8.18 -15.51 10.87
C LYS A 114 9.39 -14.81 10.23
N GLY A 115 9.87 -13.75 10.88
CA GLY A 115 11.06 -13.03 10.44
C GLY A 115 10.81 -12.06 9.27
N LEU A 116 9.55 -11.74 8.95
CA LEU A 116 9.17 -10.84 7.85
C LEU A 116 9.96 -9.52 7.89
N GLY A 117 10.02 -8.81 9.02
CA GLY A 117 10.74 -7.55 9.13
C GLY A 117 12.22 -7.68 8.77
N ARG A 118 12.88 -8.78 9.16
CA ARG A 118 14.28 -9.04 8.81
C ARG A 118 14.46 -9.27 7.31
N GLN A 119 13.51 -9.97 6.68
CA GLN A 119 13.53 -10.21 5.23
C GLN A 119 13.34 -8.89 4.47
N LEU A 120 12.35 -8.08 4.87
CA LEU A 120 12.06 -6.79 4.25
C LEU A 120 13.22 -5.80 4.40
N ASN A 121 13.85 -5.73 5.57
CA ASN A 121 15.00 -4.85 5.78
C ASN A 121 16.20 -5.14 4.87
N LYS A 122 16.38 -6.39 4.42
CA LYS A 122 17.43 -6.75 3.46
C LYS A 122 17.22 -6.17 2.07
N LEU A 123 16.00 -5.71 1.77
CA LEU A 123 15.63 -5.17 0.45
C LEU A 123 15.83 -3.65 0.34
N GLN A 124 16.38 -2.98 1.36
CA GLN A 124 16.59 -1.53 1.30
C GLN A 124 17.61 -1.10 0.24
N ASP A 125 18.61 -1.94 -0.01
CA ASP A 125 19.72 -1.67 -0.93
C ASP A 125 19.67 -2.59 -2.17
N ILE A 126 18.48 -2.83 -2.71
CA ILE A 126 18.31 -3.66 -3.91
C ILE A 126 18.73 -2.91 -5.17
N HIS A 127 19.34 -3.64 -6.10
CA HIS A 127 19.53 -3.22 -7.48
C HIS A 127 18.48 -3.91 -8.36
N GLY A 128 17.82 -3.14 -9.22
CA GLY A 128 16.72 -3.63 -10.05
C GLY A 128 15.37 -3.68 -9.32
N ALA A 129 14.56 -4.70 -9.57
CA ALA A 129 13.23 -4.85 -9.00
C ALA A 129 13.10 -6.16 -8.20
N HIS A 130 12.35 -6.10 -7.11
CA HIS A 130 11.98 -7.26 -6.31
C HIS A 130 10.46 -7.32 -6.16
N ILE A 131 9.88 -8.47 -6.44
CA ILE A 131 8.45 -8.71 -6.30
C ILE A 131 8.20 -9.89 -5.38
N PHE A 132 7.07 -9.85 -4.66
CA PHE A 132 6.61 -10.94 -3.84
C PHE A 132 5.52 -11.70 -4.56
N ALA A 133 5.67 -13.02 -4.63
CA ALA A 133 4.68 -13.92 -5.21
C ALA A 133 4.25 -14.98 -4.21
N HIS A 134 3.01 -15.44 -4.35
CA HIS A 134 2.47 -16.55 -3.58
C HIS A 134 1.72 -17.50 -4.51
N GLN A 135 1.93 -18.80 -4.33
CA GLN A 135 1.24 -19.81 -5.11
C GLN A 135 -0.24 -19.88 -4.70
N VAL A 136 -1.14 -19.76 -5.69
CA VAL A 136 -2.59 -19.79 -5.49
C VAL A 136 -3.23 -20.92 -6.28
N LYS A 137 -4.39 -21.41 -5.82
CA LYS A 137 -5.12 -22.49 -6.50
C LYS A 137 -5.79 -22.02 -7.80
N ASN A 138 -6.30 -20.79 -7.82
CA ASN A 138 -7.04 -20.23 -8.96
C ASN A 138 -6.32 -18.97 -9.48
N PRO A 139 -5.27 -19.12 -10.30
CA PRO A 139 -4.46 -17.98 -10.76
C PRO A 139 -5.23 -16.99 -11.64
N SER A 140 -6.32 -17.41 -12.30
CA SER A 140 -7.15 -16.54 -13.15
C SER A 140 -7.81 -15.36 -12.42
N GLU A 141 -7.87 -15.41 -11.08
CA GLU A 141 -8.42 -14.33 -10.25
C GLU A 141 -7.38 -13.31 -9.81
N PHE A 142 -6.10 -13.53 -10.14
CA PHE A 142 -4.95 -12.75 -9.68
C PHE A 142 -4.07 -12.32 -10.84
N GLY A 143 -3.19 -11.36 -10.57
CA GLY A 143 -2.03 -11.12 -11.43
C GLY A 143 -1.08 -12.30 -11.33
N VAL A 144 -0.61 -12.80 -12.46
CA VAL A 144 0.31 -13.93 -12.54
C VAL A 144 1.71 -13.46 -12.92
N ILE A 145 2.72 -14.21 -12.44
CA ILE A 145 4.12 -14.04 -12.82
C ILE A 145 4.47 -15.15 -13.77
N GLU A 146 5.08 -14.79 -14.89
CA GLU A 146 5.71 -15.70 -15.83
C GLU A 146 7.21 -15.74 -15.53
N PHE A 147 7.79 -16.93 -15.59
CA PHE A 147 9.23 -17.13 -15.39
C PHE A 147 9.84 -17.57 -16.73
N ASP A 148 10.95 -16.96 -17.10
CA ASP A 148 11.77 -17.34 -18.25
C ASP A 148 12.57 -18.63 -18.00
#